data_b118d6ec6a5952b9e1e254b3c8c374bd
#
_entry.id   b118d6ec6a5952b9e1e254b3c8c374bd
#
_cell.length_a   1.000
_cell.length_b   1.000
_cell.length_c   1.000
_cell.angle_alpha   90.00
_cell.angle_beta   90.00
_cell.angle_gamma   90.00
#
_symmetry.space_group_name_H-M   'P 1'
#
loop_
_entity.id
_entity.type
_entity.pdbx_description
1 polymer ?
#
loop_
_entity_poly.entity_id
_entity_poly.type
_entity_poly.pdbx_seq_one_letter_code
_entity_poly.pdbx_strand_id
1 'polypeptide(L)'
;MAKSTQSIEPNIADLVNSWLKSYQLDYKLEQEPLNDEIDKALKDYFTKNGGAGANRPDAKLLLQDKNLDYYPILIEYKGYPDKLVKKDSEDNVENRTAKNEPHFKNINTFAVNGAVHYANALLHHTSFTDIIAIGVIGEKDNKGNIIPKIGVYYVAKANLGAGQEVAQFTDLSFLKKENFDAFVQQVKSLSLSPEEFERIKQQREQEIDASLTKLNNDIYENEKGLGENDRVLQAQGSVFTNKYAEGY
;
A
#
# COMPACT_ATOMS: atom_id res chain seq x y z
N MET A 1 35.95 9.28 1.97
CA MET A 1 34.82 9.56 1.06
C MET A 1 33.99 8.30 0.94
N ALA A 2 32.74 8.31 1.40
CA ALA A 2 31.84 7.18 1.20
C ALA A 2 31.58 7.03 -0.30
N LYS A 3 31.87 5.85 -0.88
CA LYS A 3 31.50 5.55 -2.25
C LYS A 3 29.99 5.69 -2.38
N SER A 4 29.50 6.58 -3.22
CA SER A 4 28.09 6.64 -3.59
C SER A 4 27.72 5.28 -4.17
N THR A 5 26.85 4.54 -3.48
CA THR A 5 26.34 3.26 -3.97
C THR A 5 25.45 3.57 -5.17
N GLN A 6 25.86 3.11 -6.35
CA GLN A 6 25.05 3.27 -7.57
C GLN A 6 23.78 2.42 -7.44
N SER A 7 22.63 2.97 -7.86
CA SER A 7 21.37 2.23 -7.93
C SER A 7 21.50 1.03 -8.86
N ILE A 8 21.02 -0.12 -8.40
CA ILE A 8 20.94 -1.37 -9.19
C ILE A 8 19.51 -1.73 -9.58
N GLU A 9 18.58 -0.76 -9.50
CA GLU A 9 17.15 -0.97 -9.79
C GLU A 9 16.89 -1.62 -11.16
N PRO A 10 17.57 -1.23 -12.27
CA PRO A 10 17.41 -1.91 -13.55
C PRO A 10 17.79 -3.41 -13.49
N ASN A 11 18.83 -3.76 -12.75
CA ASN A 11 19.24 -5.16 -12.59
C ASN A 11 18.21 -5.97 -11.80
N ILE A 12 17.55 -5.35 -10.80
CA ILE A 12 16.46 -5.96 -10.02
C ILE A 12 15.25 -6.15 -10.93
N ALA A 13 14.88 -5.15 -11.72
CA ALA A 13 13.79 -5.23 -12.69
C ALA A 13 14.01 -6.38 -13.68
N ASP A 14 15.21 -6.49 -14.27
CA ASP A 14 15.57 -7.59 -15.19
C ASP A 14 15.44 -8.96 -14.51
N LEU A 15 15.91 -9.10 -13.27
CA LEU A 15 15.85 -10.34 -12.51
C LEU A 15 14.39 -10.75 -12.26
N VAL A 16 13.58 -9.82 -11.73
CA VAL A 16 12.16 -10.08 -11.41
C VAL A 16 11.37 -10.38 -12.66
N ASN A 17 11.54 -9.59 -13.73
CA ASN A 17 10.87 -9.82 -14.99
C ASN A 17 11.26 -11.16 -15.62
N SER A 18 12.52 -11.61 -15.44
CA SER A 18 12.96 -12.94 -15.89
C SER A 18 12.22 -14.06 -15.14
N TRP A 19 11.98 -13.91 -13.83
CA TRP A 19 11.18 -14.85 -13.05
C TRP A 19 9.73 -14.89 -13.51
N LEU A 20 9.05 -13.72 -13.58
CA LEU A 20 7.65 -13.64 -14.02
C LEU A 20 7.47 -14.29 -15.39
N LYS A 21 8.38 -14.03 -16.32
CA LYS A 21 8.38 -14.64 -17.65
C LYS A 21 8.62 -16.14 -17.61
N SER A 22 9.60 -16.61 -16.81
CA SER A 22 9.91 -18.05 -16.68
C SER A 22 8.78 -18.85 -16.04
N TYR A 23 7.98 -18.20 -15.17
CA TYR A 23 6.78 -18.75 -14.56
C TYR A 23 5.54 -18.67 -15.45
N GLN A 24 5.68 -18.11 -16.66
CA GLN A 24 4.59 -17.90 -17.64
C GLN A 24 3.41 -17.09 -17.07
N LEU A 25 3.71 -16.12 -16.21
CA LEU A 25 2.70 -15.23 -15.65
C LEU A 25 2.37 -14.11 -16.63
N ASP A 26 1.07 -13.77 -16.75
CA ASP A 26 0.66 -12.57 -17.47
C ASP A 26 0.85 -11.35 -16.55
N TYR A 27 1.90 -10.57 -16.79
CA TYR A 27 2.22 -9.38 -16.05
C TYR A 27 2.30 -8.17 -16.99
N LYS A 28 2.06 -7.00 -16.43
CA LYS A 28 2.14 -5.72 -17.14
C LYS A 28 3.14 -4.82 -16.43
N LEU A 29 3.93 -4.10 -17.18
CA LEU A 29 4.91 -3.14 -16.67
C LEU A 29 4.30 -1.74 -16.63
N GLU A 30 4.72 -0.93 -15.69
CA GLU A 30 4.42 0.50 -15.52
C GLU A 30 3.17 1.02 -16.25
N GLN A 31 3.33 1.40 -17.54
CA GLN A 31 2.30 2.04 -18.37
C GLN A 31 1.40 1.06 -19.12
N GLU A 32 1.75 -0.22 -19.15
CA GLU A 32 0.96 -1.23 -19.83
C GLU A 32 -0.37 -1.44 -19.08
N PRO A 33 -1.52 -1.44 -19.77
CA PRO A 33 -2.81 -1.65 -19.12
C PRO A 33 -2.94 -3.10 -18.64
N LEU A 34 -3.48 -3.29 -17.43
CA LEU A 34 -3.82 -4.61 -16.89
C LEU A 34 -5.31 -4.89 -17.06
N ASN A 35 -6.15 -4.03 -16.49
CA ASN A 35 -7.59 -3.93 -16.77
C ASN A 35 -8.10 -2.53 -16.41
N ASP A 36 -9.27 -2.18 -16.92
CA ASP A 36 -9.83 -0.82 -16.81
C ASP A 36 -10.09 -0.40 -15.35
N GLU A 37 -10.53 -1.33 -14.48
CA GLU A 37 -10.85 -1.06 -13.09
C GLU A 37 -9.57 -0.73 -12.30
N ILE A 38 -8.53 -1.57 -12.43
CA ILE A 38 -7.23 -1.38 -11.75
C ILE A 38 -6.53 -0.13 -12.27
N ASP A 39 -6.48 0.05 -13.59
CA ASP A 39 -5.77 1.17 -14.21
C ASP A 39 -6.44 2.50 -13.88
N LYS A 40 -7.77 2.54 -13.80
CA LYS A 40 -8.53 3.69 -13.33
C LYS A 40 -8.26 4.00 -11.87
N ALA A 41 -8.30 3.00 -10.98
CA ALA A 41 -8.01 3.18 -9.56
C ALA A 41 -6.61 3.76 -9.32
N LEU A 42 -5.60 3.24 -10.02
CA LEU A 42 -4.22 3.75 -9.96
C LEU A 42 -4.09 5.18 -10.48
N LYS A 43 -4.95 5.60 -11.41
CA LYS A 43 -4.98 6.97 -11.95
C LYS A 43 -5.72 7.93 -11.02
N ASP A 44 -6.84 7.51 -10.45
CA ASP A 44 -7.73 8.37 -9.68
C ASP A 44 -7.23 8.60 -8.24
N TYR A 45 -6.38 7.71 -7.72
CA TYR A 45 -5.77 7.87 -6.41
C TYR A 45 -4.57 8.84 -6.47
N PHE A 46 -4.33 9.61 -5.40
CA PHE A 46 -3.19 10.53 -5.36
C PHE A 46 -1.86 9.78 -5.54
N THR A 47 -0.92 10.41 -6.26
CA THR A 47 0.36 9.79 -6.58
C THR A 47 1.23 9.61 -5.33
N LYS A 48 2.24 8.75 -5.41
CA LYS A 48 3.25 8.57 -4.35
C LYS A 48 4.03 9.84 -3.97
N ASN A 49 3.88 10.91 -4.74
CA ASN A 49 4.44 12.24 -4.46
C ASN A 49 3.38 13.26 -4.02
N GLY A 50 2.12 12.88 -3.89
CA GLY A 50 1.02 13.76 -3.48
C GLY A 50 0.46 14.66 -4.58
N GLY A 51 0.97 14.56 -5.82
CA GLY A 51 0.50 15.34 -6.95
C GLY A 51 -0.56 14.63 -7.80
N ALA A 52 -1.06 15.32 -8.81
CA ALA A 52 -1.87 14.73 -9.86
C ALA A 52 -1.01 13.85 -10.78
N GLY A 53 -1.61 12.81 -11.34
CA GLY A 53 -0.95 11.88 -12.26
C GLY A 53 -1.43 10.44 -12.00
N ALA A 54 -0.81 9.48 -12.66
CA ALA A 54 -1.10 8.08 -12.46
C ALA A 54 -0.04 7.42 -11.58
N ASN A 55 -0.48 6.59 -10.64
CA ASN A 55 0.38 5.64 -9.95
C ASN A 55 0.80 4.54 -10.93
N ARG A 56 2.06 4.17 -10.92
CA ARG A 56 2.65 3.20 -11.85
C ARG A 56 3.52 2.23 -11.06
N PRO A 57 2.95 1.10 -10.61
CA PRO A 57 3.75 0.00 -10.09
C PRO A 57 4.74 -0.47 -11.16
N ASP A 58 5.95 -0.85 -10.76
CA ASP A 58 6.97 -1.34 -11.71
C ASP A 58 6.51 -2.60 -12.45
N ALA A 59 5.76 -3.49 -11.75
CA ALA A 59 5.01 -4.57 -12.37
C ALA A 59 3.67 -4.80 -11.66
N LYS A 60 2.67 -5.26 -12.41
CA LYS A 60 1.32 -5.57 -11.92
C LYS A 60 0.77 -6.83 -12.59
N LEU A 61 0.07 -7.63 -11.79
CA LEU A 61 -0.56 -8.88 -12.22
C LEU A 61 -1.95 -9.00 -11.62
N LEU A 62 -2.78 -9.84 -12.23
CA LEU A 62 -4.06 -10.26 -11.67
C LEU A 62 -4.10 -11.79 -11.70
N LEU A 63 -3.91 -12.43 -10.55
CA LEU A 63 -3.94 -13.88 -10.43
C LEU A 63 -5.25 -14.34 -9.84
N GLN A 64 -5.63 -15.59 -10.15
CA GLN A 64 -6.86 -16.22 -9.70
C GLN A 64 -6.52 -17.50 -8.95
N ASP A 65 -7.15 -17.72 -7.79
CA ASP A 65 -7.03 -18.96 -7.03
C ASP A 65 -8.01 -20.03 -7.54
N LYS A 66 -7.95 -21.21 -6.96
CA LYS A 66 -8.86 -22.34 -7.29
C LYS A 66 -10.34 -22.07 -7.00
N ASN A 67 -10.65 -21.09 -6.16
CA ASN A 67 -12.03 -20.70 -5.82
C ASN A 67 -12.56 -19.62 -6.79
N LEU A 68 -11.77 -19.24 -7.79
CA LEU A 68 -12.04 -18.19 -8.75
C LEU A 68 -12.01 -16.77 -8.15
N ASP A 69 -11.42 -16.61 -6.97
CA ASP A 69 -11.15 -15.29 -6.38
C ASP A 69 -9.93 -14.65 -7.06
N TYR A 70 -10.02 -13.34 -7.34
CA TYR A 70 -8.96 -12.60 -7.99
C TYR A 70 -8.13 -11.80 -6.99
N TYR A 71 -6.80 -11.85 -7.18
CA TYR A 71 -5.81 -11.16 -6.37
C TYR A 71 -4.96 -10.26 -7.25
N PRO A 72 -5.16 -8.93 -7.20
CA PRO A 72 -4.21 -7.99 -7.76
C PRO A 72 -2.86 -8.08 -7.03
N ILE A 73 -1.76 -8.09 -7.77
CA ILE A 73 -0.41 -8.12 -7.25
C ILE A 73 0.32 -6.92 -7.80
N LEU A 74 0.86 -6.08 -6.92
CA LEU A 74 1.54 -4.85 -7.25
C LEU A 74 2.97 -4.91 -6.75
N ILE A 75 3.94 -4.70 -7.64
CA ILE A 75 5.36 -4.85 -7.36
C ILE A 75 6.06 -3.51 -7.55
N GLU A 76 6.87 -3.12 -6.58
CA GLU A 76 7.71 -1.92 -6.64
C GLU A 76 9.17 -2.30 -6.38
N TYR A 77 10.10 -1.74 -7.17
CA TYR A 77 11.53 -1.96 -7.05
C TYR A 77 12.24 -0.75 -6.42
N LYS A 78 13.33 -0.99 -5.70
CA LYS A 78 14.29 0.05 -5.30
C LYS A 78 15.70 -0.48 -5.41
N GLY A 79 16.57 0.31 -5.98
CA GLY A 79 17.96 -0.06 -6.30
C GLY A 79 18.95 0.03 -5.14
N TYR A 80 18.50 0.08 -3.89
CA TYR A 80 19.33 0.25 -2.70
C TYR A 80 18.96 -0.79 -1.62
N PRO A 81 19.95 -1.42 -0.94
CA PRO A 81 19.74 -2.55 -0.04
C PRO A 81 18.99 -2.19 1.25
N ASP A 82 18.92 -0.91 1.62
CA ASP A 82 18.25 -0.40 2.82
C ASP A 82 16.84 0.16 2.55
N LYS A 83 16.32 0.00 1.33
CA LYS A 83 15.05 0.60 0.89
C LYS A 83 13.91 -0.41 0.70
N LEU A 84 13.90 -1.50 1.48
CA LEU A 84 12.82 -2.48 1.40
C LEU A 84 11.53 -1.94 2.00
N VAL A 85 11.54 -1.63 3.28
CA VAL A 85 10.36 -1.17 4.03
C VAL A 85 10.76 -0.19 5.13
N LYS A 86 9.92 0.81 5.35
CA LYS A 86 9.95 1.65 6.53
C LYS A 86 8.73 1.32 7.39
N LYS A 87 8.98 0.93 8.63
CA LYS A 87 7.96 0.62 9.64
C LYS A 87 7.97 1.65 10.76
N ASP A 88 6.84 1.83 11.42
CA ASP A 88 6.67 2.63 12.63
C ASP A 88 7.10 1.85 13.90
N SER A 89 6.86 2.43 15.07
CA SER A 89 7.20 1.82 16.36
C SER A 89 6.35 0.60 16.71
N GLU A 90 5.22 0.41 16.03
CA GLU A 90 4.28 -0.71 16.22
C GLU A 90 4.45 -1.79 15.15
N ASP A 91 5.54 -1.72 14.37
CA ASP A 91 5.88 -2.64 13.27
C ASP A 91 4.92 -2.57 12.06
N ASN A 92 4.09 -1.51 11.95
CA ASN A 92 3.25 -1.28 10.77
C ASN A 92 4.02 -0.57 9.66
N VAL A 93 3.59 -0.76 8.41
CA VAL A 93 4.13 -0.01 7.26
C VAL A 93 3.81 1.48 7.42
N GLU A 94 4.86 2.32 7.61
CA GLU A 94 4.73 3.74 7.94
C GLU A 94 4.38 4.57 6.68
N ASN A 95 3.12 4.44 6.22
CA ASN A 95 2.57 5.23 5.10
C ASN A 95 1.75 6.44 5.54
N ARG A 96 1.59 6.64 6.86
CA ARG A 96 0.90 7.80 7.45
C ARG A 96 1.82 8.54 8.41
N THR A 97 1.66 9.85 8.48
CA THR A 97 2.31 10.69 9.50
C THR A 97 1.53 10.62 10.81
N ALA A 98 2.08 11.20 11.89
CA ALA A 98 1.37 11.33 13.17
C ALA A 98 0.07 12.15 13.09
N LYS A 99 -0.13 12.92 12.01
CA LYS A 99 -1.37 13.67 11.71
C LYS A 99 -2.33 12.88 10.81
N ASN A 100 -2.05 11.60 10.59
CA ASN A 100 -2.80 10.72 9.68
C ASN A 100 -2.79 11.16 8.20
N GLU A 101 -1.83 12.02 7.81
CA GLU A 101 -1.61 12.42 6.42
C GLU A 101 -0.70 11.40 5.72
N PRO A 102 -0.77 11.24 4.38
CA PRO A 102 0.14 10.36 3.65
C PRO A 102 1.60 10.74 3.86
N HIS A 103 2.44 9.75 4.20
CA HIS A 103 3.86 9.94 4.37
C HIS A 103 4.62 9.79 3.05
N PHE A 104 4.42 10.72 2.11
CA PHE A 104 4.94 10.63 0.73
C PHE A 104 6.43 10.33 0.63
N LYS A 105 7.24 10.82 1.58
CA LYS A 105 8.67 10.52 1.61
C LYS A 105 8.92 9.00 1.76
N ASN A 106 8.24 8.34 2.69
CA ASN A 106 8.39 6.90 2.90
C ASN A 106 7.82 6.12 1.71
N ILE A 107 6.61 6.49 1.26
CA ILE A 107 5.92 5.88 0.12
C ILE A 107 6.81 5.90 -1.14
N ASN A 108 7.51 7.00 -1.39
CA ASN A 108 8.38 7.12 -2.56
C ASN A 108 9.76 6.44 -2.38
N THR A 109 10.25 6.37 -1.14
CA THR A 109 11.62 5.92 -0.86
C THR A 109 11.75 4.41 -0.70
N PHE A 110 10.71 3.74 -0.16
CA PHE A 110 10.78 2.32 0.19
C PHE A 110 9.86 1.48 -0.72
N ALA A 111 10.36 0.33 -1.17
CA ALA A 111 9.66 -0.52 -2.12
C ALA A 111 8.29 -1.00 -1.60
N VAL A 112 8.26 -1.59 -0.40
CA VAL A 112 7.00 -2.05 0.22
C VAL A 112 6.04 -0.90 0.47
N ASN A 113 6.52 0.26 0.96
CA ASN A 113 5.66 1.41 1.23
C ASN A 113 4.98 1.91 -0.06
N GLY A 114 5.70 1.92 -1.18
CA GLY A 114 5.14 2.23 -2.50
C GLY A 114 4.10 1.21 -2.95
N ALA A 115 4.42 -0.09 -2.85
CA ALA A 115 3.49 -1.16 -3.24
C ALA A 115 2.21 -1.17 -2.38
N VAL A 116 2.32 -0.95 -1.05
CA VAL A 116 1.16 -0.82 -0.15
C VAL A 116 0.32 0.42 -0.47
N HIS A 117 0.95 1.52 -0.88
CA HIS A 117 0.24 2.72 -1.33
C HIS A 117 -0.63 2.42 -2.57
N TYR A 118 -0.09 1.71 -3.56
CA TYR A 118 -0.87 1.29 -4.73
C TYR A 118 -1.98 0.29 -4.38
N ALA A 119 -1.72 -0.63 -3.45
CA ALA A 119 -2.75 -1.55 -2.96
C ALA A 119 -3.93 -0.80 -2.32
N ASN A 120 -3.65 0.24 -1.54
CA ASN A 120 -4.71 1.10 -0.98
C ASN A 120 -5.49 1.83 -2.07
N ALA A 121 -4.86 2.26 -3.18
CA ALA A 121 -5.59 2.81 -4.32
C ALA A 121 -6.65 1.84 -4.85
N LEU A 122 -6.31 0.55 -4.96
CA LEU A 122 -7.25 -0.48 -5.40
C LEU A 122 -8.35 -0.73 -4.37
N LEU A 123 -8.01 -0.81 -3.07
CA LEU A 123 -9.02 -1.00 -2.01
C LEU A 123 -10.07 0.11 -1.98
N HIS A 124 -9.66 1.35 -2.30
CA HIS A 124 -10.57 2.51 -2.27
C HIS A 124 -11.41 2.65 -3.54
N HIS A 125 -10.89 2.25 -4.70
CA HIS A 125 -11.48 2.59 -5.99
C HIS A 125 -11.93 1.39 -6.81
N THR A 126 -11.83 0.16 -6.27
CA THR A 126 -12.25 -1.07 -6.95
C THR A 126 -13.09 -1.97 -6.07
N SER A 127 -13.62 -3.04 -6.68
CA SER A 127 -14.31 -4.12 -5.97
C SER A 127 -13.38 -5.10 -5.24
N PHE A 128 -12.08 -5.07 -5.53
CA PHE A 128 -11.11 -5.98 -4.90
C PHE A 128 -11.02 -5.74 -3.39
N THR A 129 -10.99 -6.84 -2.63
CA THR A 129 -10.91 -6.84 -1.17
C THR A 129 -9.56 -7.31 -0.64
N ASP A 130 -8.78 -7.98 -1.48
CA ASP A 130 -7.57 -8.73 -1.12
C ASP A 130 -6.48 -8.45 -2.15
N ILE A 131 -5.41 -7.79 -1.75
CA ILE A 131 -4.35 -7.33 -2.64
C ILE A 131 -2.99 -7.74 -2.07
N ILE A 132 -2.07 -8.14 -2.94
CA ILE A 132 -0.70 -8.48 -2.57
C ILE A 132 0.22 -7.35 -3.01
N ALA A 133 0.92 -6.76 -2.05
CA ALA A 133 1.92 -5.73 -2.27
C ALA A 133 3.32 -6.34 -2.10
N ILE A 134 4.18 -6.20 -3.11
CA ILE A 134 5.52 -6.78 -3.12
C ILE A 134 6.55 -5.68 -3.31
N GLY A 135 7.48 -5.56 -2.36
CA GLY A 135 8.65 -4.72 -2.51
C GLY A 135 9.88 -5.56 -2.82
N VAL A 136 10.70 -5.16 -3.79
CA VAL A 136 11.93 -5.85 -4.13
C VAL A 136 13.11 -4.88 -4.13
N ILE A 137 14.14 -5.25 -3.40
CA ILE A 137 15.44 -4.60 -3.40
C ILE A 137 16.53 -5.64 -3.62
N GLY A 138 17.79 -5.23 -3.68
CA GLY A 138 18.90 -6.16 -3.73
C GLY A 138 20.24 -5.47 -3.56
N GLU A 139 21.26 -6.30 -3.49
CA GLU A 139 22.66 -5.88 -3.50
C GLU A 139 23.46 -6.77 -4.44
N LYS A 140 24.65 -6.34 -4.82
CA LYS A 140 25.58 -7.16 -5.60
C LYS A 140 26.54 -7.87 -4.66
N ASP A 141 26.68 -9.18 -4.85
CA ASP A 141 27.74 -9.95 -4.18
C ASP A 141 29.14 -9.58 -4.76
N ASN A 142 30.19 -10.18 -4.16
CA ASN A 142 31.57 -9.94 -4.61
C ASN A 142 31.85 -10.40 -6.05
N LYS A 143 30.96 -11.21 -6.65
CA LYS A 143 31.04 -11.70 -8.03
C LYS A 143 30.16 -10.89 -8.98
N GLY A 144 29.42 -9.90 -8.45
CA GLY A 144 28.51 -9.07 -9.23
C GLY A 144 27.12 -9.65 -9.43
N ASN A 145 26.78 -10.81 -8.81
CA ASN A 145 25.44 -11.36 -8.87
C ASN A 145 24.49 -10.55 -7.98
N ILE A 146 23.23 -10.45 -8.41
CA ILE A 146 22.19 -9.82 -7.61
C ILE A 146 21.72 -10.79 -6.51
N ILE A 147 21.80 -10.35 -5.26
CA ILE A 147 21.16 -10.99 -4.12
C ILE A 147 19.88 -10.21 -3.83
N PRO A 148 18.69 -10.71 -4.21
CA PRO A 148 17.44 -10.04 -3.99
C PRO A 148 17.00 -10.18 -2.53
N LYS A 149 16.24 -9.16 -2.06
CA LYS A 149 15.47 -9.21 -0.82
C LYS A 149 14.05 -8.77 -1.13
N ILE A 150 13.09 -9.62 -0.80
CA ILE A 150 11.69 -9.47 -1.20
C ILE A 150 10.83 -9.43 0.05
N GLY A 151 10.08 -8.35 0.22
CA GLY A 151 9.04 -8.22 1.24
C GLY A 151 7.66 -8.38 0.59
N VAL A 152 6.87 -9.30 1.10
CA VAL A 152 5.51 -9.57 0.62
C VAL A 152 4.52 -9.20 1.70
N TYR A 153 3.56 -8.36 1.34
CA TYR A 153 2.57 -7.81 2.26
C TYR A 153 1.16 -8.03 1.75
N TYR A 154 0.29 -8.45 2.64
CA TYR A 154 -1.14 -8.57 2.40
C TYR A 154 -1.84 -7.28 2.80
N VAL A 155 -2.63 -6.73 1.89
CA VAL A 155 -3.39 -5.49 2.09
C VAL A 155 -4.86 -5.78 1.78
N ALA A 156 -5.71 -5.75 2.80
CA ALA A 156 -7.10 -6.15 2.66
C ALA A 156 -8.07 -5.16 3.30
N LYS A 157 -9.32 -5.15 2.83
CA LYS A 157 -10.42 -4.40 3.49
C LYS A 157 -10.62 -4.89 4.92
N ALA A 158 -10.53 -6.20 5.15
CA ALA A 158 -10.62 -6.80 6.49
C ALA A 158 -9.52 -6.29 7.45
N ASN A 159 -8.36 -5.87 6.93
CA ASN A 159 -7.25 -5.31 7.69
C ASN A 159 -7.20 -3.76 7.62
N LEU A 160 -8.30 -3.13 7.19
CA LEU A 160 -8.45 -1.67 7.06
C LEU A 160 -7.33 -1.03 6.18
N GLY A 161 -6.84 -1.76 5.19
CA GLY A 161 -5.77 -1.32 4.29
C GLY A 161 -4.36 -1.31 4.92
N ALA A 162 -4.21 -1.78 6.16
CA ALA A 162 -2.89 -1.97 6.75
C ALA A 162 -2.15 -3.12 6.04
N GLY A 163 -0.89 -2.89 5.72
CA GLY A 163 -0.04 -3.93 5.14
C GLY A 163 0.43 -4.92 6.20
N GLN A 164 -0.02 -6.17 6.13
CA GLN A 164 0.43 -7.26 6.99
C GLN A 164 1.57 -8.03 6.33
N GLU A 165 2.73 -8.12 6.98
CA GLU A 165 3.85 -8.88 6.44
C GLU A 165 3.50 -10.36 6.35
N VAL A 166 3.54 -10.93 5.14
CA VAL A 166 3.31 -12.37 4.93
C VAL A 166 4.57 -13.15 5.26
N ALA A 167 5.66 -12.80 4.57
CA ALA A 167 6.98 -13.36 4.78
C ALA A 167 8.02 -12.57 3.95
N GLN A 168 9.29 -12.86 4.18
CA GLN A 168 10.37 -12.51 3.27
C GLN A 168 10.71 -13.72 2.41
N PHE A 169 10.80 -13.49 1.11
CA PHE A 169 11.07 -14.52 0.11
C PHE A 169 12.39 -14.24 -0.60
N THR A 170 12.99 -15.27 -1.19
CA THR A 170 14.21 -15.17 -2.01
C THR A 170 13.91 -15.09 -3.51
N ASP A 171 12.73 -15.49 -3.92
CA ASP A 171 12.20 -15.40 -5.29
C ASP A 171 10.67 -15.24 -5.28
N LEU A 172 10.06 -15.19 -6.46
CA LEU A 172 8.61 -15.08 -6.62
C LEU A 172 7.91 -16.42 -6.96
N SER A 173 8.52 -17.57 -6.62
CA SER A 173 7.98 -18.90 -6.97
C SER A 173 6.62 -19.21 -6.33
N PHE A 174 6.25 -18.49 -5.26
CA PHE A 174 4.92 -18.57 -4.66
C PHE A 174 3.80 -18.06 -5.57
N LEU A 175 4.12 -17.27 -6.60
CA LEU A 175 3.16 -16.80 -7.62
C LEU A 175 2.90 -17.82 -8.74
N LYS A 176 3.69 -18.89 -8.82
CA LYS A 176 3.45 -19.95 -9.80
C LYS A 176 2.09 -20.60 -9.57
N LYS A 177 1.44 -21.01 -10.65
CA LYS A 177 0.11 -21.61 -10.62
C LYS A 177 0.00 -22.78 -9.61
N GLU A 178 1.01 -23.62 -9.54
CA GLU A 178 1.06 -24.77 -8.63
C GLU A 178 1.22 -24.40 -7.14
N ASN A 179 1.74 -23.21 -6.84
CA ASN A 179 2.02 -22.75 -5.48
C ASN A 179 1.01 -21.70 -4.99
N PHE A 180 0.31 -21.05 -5.91
CA PHE A 180 -0.50 -19.86 -5.60
C PHE A 180 -1.63 -20.13 -4.61
N ASP A 181 -2.32 -21.27 -4.75
CA ASP A 181 -3.39 -21.63 -3.80
C ASP A 181 -2.88 -21.79 -2.35
N ALA A 182 -1.70 -22.41 -2.18
CA ALA A 182 -1.09 -22.57 -0.86
C ALA A 182 -0.66 -21.20 -0.29
N PHE A 183 -0.11 -20.33 -1.14
CA PHE A 183 0.23 -18.98 -0.78
C PHE A 183 -1.01 -18.17 -0.36
N VAL A 184 -2.11 -18.25 -1.10
CA VAL A 184 -3.37 -17.58 -0.74
C VAL A 184 -3.91 -18.06 0.61
N GLN A 185 -3.81 -19.35 0.94
CA GLN A 185 -4.20 -19.85 2.27
C GLN A 185 -3.36 -19.20 3.40
N GLN A 186 -2.06 -19.07 3.19
CA GLN A 186 -1.17 -18.39 4.13
C GLN A 186 -1.57 -16.91 4.27
N VAL A 187 -1.81 -16.23 3.17
CA VAL A 187 -2.21 -14.82 3.14
C VAL A 187 -3.53 -14.60 3.89
N LYS A 188 -4.55 -15.41 3.62
CA LYS A 188 -5.87 -15.29 4.26
C LYS A 188 -5.81 -15.54 5.78
N SER A 189 -4.83 -16.29 6.28
CA SER A 189 -4.64 -16.48 7.72
C SER A 189 -4.20 -15.21 8.46
N LEU A 190 -3.78 -14.17 7.73
CA LEU A 190 -3.42 -12.86 8.28
C LEU A 190 -4.60 -11.89 8.36
N SER A 191 -5.78 -12.28 7.90
CA SER A 191 -6.98 -11.46 8.05
C SER A 191 -7.34 -11.33 9.52
N LEU A 192 -7.67 -10.11 9.95
CA LEU A 192 -8.19 -9.88 11.30
C LEU A 192 -9.44 -10.72 11.53
N SER A 193 -9.59 -11.26 12.74
CA SER A 193 -10.86 -11.85 13.15
C SER A 193 -11.98 -10.80 13.19
N PRO A 194 -13.26 -11.20 13.06
CA PRO A 194 -14.36 -10.26 13.17
C PRO A 194 -14.33 -9.45 14.47
N GLU A 195 -13.92 -10.07 15.58
CA GLU A 195 -13.80 -9.44 16.89
C GLU A 195 -12.68 -8.40 16.93
N GLU A 196 -11.54 -8.71 16.36
CA GLU A 196 -10.40 -7.76 16.25
C GLU A 196 -10.76 -6.59 15.34
N PHE A 197 -11.42 -6.86 14.21
CA PHE A 197 -11.91 -5.83 13.29
C PHE A 197 -12.86 -4.87 13.98
N GLU A 198 -13.89 -5.38 14.70
CA GLU A 198 -14.86 -4.54 15.42
C GLU A 198 -14.18 -3.74 16.55
N ARG A 199 -13.21 -4.32 17.25
CA ARG A 199 -12.45 -3.60 18.28
C ARG A 199 -11.68 -2.41 17.69
N ILE A 200 -10.97 -2.62 16.57
CA ILE A 200 -10.21 -1.56 15.90
C ILE A 200 -11.15 -0.48 15.35
N LYS A 201 -12.29 -0.90 14.78
CA LYS A 201 -13.32 0.01 14.28
C LYS A 201 -13.86 0.90 15.39
N GLN A 202 -14.26 0.32 16.54
CA GLN A 202 -14.74 1.06 17.71
C GLN A 202 -13.70 2.03 18.25
N GLN A 203 -12.42 1.63 18.30
CA GLN A 203 -11.35 2.51 18.71
C GLN A 203 -11.22 3.71 17.77
N ARG A 204 -11.27 3.49 16.45
CA ARG A 204 -11.21 4.57 15.46
C ARG A 204 -12.42 5.50 15.52
N GLU A 205 -13.61 4.96 15.74
CA GLU A 205 -14.82 5.77 15.96
C GLU A 205 -14.65 6.69 17.17
N GLN A 206 -14.14 6.18 18.30
CA GLN A 206 -13.84 6.99 19.50
C GLN A 206 -12.79 8.07 19.23
N GLU A 207 -11.74 7.77 18.45
CA GLU A 207 -10.72 8.74 18.07
C GLU A 207 -11.29 9.85 17.17
N ILE A 208 -12.19 9.50 16.25
CA ILE A 208 -12.91 10.46 15.39
C ILE A 208 -13.81 11.35 16.26
N ASP A 209 -14.59 10.79 17.14
CA ASP A 209 -15.50 11.54 18.04
C ASP A 209 -14.71 12.49 18.95
N ALA A 210 -13.58 12.04 19.49
CA ALA A 210 -12.69 12.89 20.29
C ALA A 210 -12.11 14.05 19.45
N SER A 211 -11.72 13.77 18.20
CA SER A 211 -11.18 14.76 17.26
C SER A 211 -12.25 15.79 16.85
N LEU A 212 -13.48 15.35 16.58
CA LEU A 212 -14.62 16.21 16.28
C LEU A 212 -14.98 17.09 17.47
N THR A 213 -14.98 16.54 18.69
CA THR A 213 -15.25 17.28 19.92
C THR A 213 -14.19 18.38 20.12
N LYS A 214 -12.89 18.03 19.92
CA LYS A 214 -11.80 19.00 20.00
C LYS A 214 -11.97 20.11 18.96
N LEU A 215 -12.23 19.75 17.68
CA LEU A 215 -12.44 20.71 16.61
C LEU A 215 -13.63 21.65 16.92
N ASN A 216 -14.74 21.11 17.41
CA ASN A 216 -15.89 21.91 17.82
C ASN A 216 -15.54 22.91 18.94
N ASN A 217 -14.75 22.48 19.93
CA ASN A 217 -14.28 23.35 21.00
C ASN A 217 -13.32 24.42 20.49
N ASP A 218 -12.38 24.07 19.60
CA ASP A 218 -11.45 25.01 18.98
C ASP A 218 -12.22 26.09 18.16
N ILE A 219 -13.26 25.68 17.42
CA ILE A 219 -14.14 26.61 16.70
C ILE A 219 -14.91 27.50 17.70
N TYR A 220 -15.42 26.93 18.80
CA TYR A 220 -16.12 27.68 19.84
C TYR A 220 -15.26 28.75 20.49
N GLU A 221 -13.99 28.44 20.77
CA GLU A 221 -13.05 29.36 21.41
C GLU A 221 -12.58 30.49 20.46
N ASN A 222 -12.47 30.19 19.17
CA ASN A 222 -11.93 31.12 18.17
C ASN A 222 -13.00 31.93 17.43
N GLU A 223 -14.22 31.40 17.28
CA GLU A 223 -15.32 32.03 16.53
C GLU A 223 -16.45 32.48 17.49
N LYS A 224 -16.16 33.53 18.22
CA LYS A 224 -17.15 34.15 19.13
C LYS A 224 -18.36 34.70 18.35
N GLY A 225 -19.51 34.04 18.52
CA GLY A 225 -20.78 34.44 17.91
C GLY A 225 -21.47 33.42 17.03
N LEU A 226 -20.84 32.30 16.75
CA LEU A 226 -21.48 31.18 16.06
C LEU A 226 -22.42 30.41 17.01
N GLY A 227 -23.62 30.09 16.55
CA GLY A 227 -24.52 29.16 17.24
C GLY A 227 -23.98 27.73 17.24
N GLU A 228 -24.49 26.90 18.15
CA GLU A 228 -24.05 25.50 18.29
C GLU A 228 -24.24 24.71 16.98
N ASN A 229 -25.39 24.92 16.29
CA ASN A 229 -25.67 24.29 14.99
C ASN A 229 -24.72 24.74 13.88
N ASP A 230 -24.31 26.01 13.86
CA ASP A 230 -23.39 26.53 12.86
C ASP A 230 -21.99 25.94 13.03
N ARG A 231 -21.57 25.72 14.27
CA ARG A 231 -20.28 25.08 14.61
C ARG A 231 -20.25 23.61 14.20
N VAL A 232 -21.34 22.87 14.43
CA VAL A 232 -21.46 21.48 13.99
C VAL A 232 -21.42 21.39 12.48
N LEU A 233 -22.10 22.27 11.76
CA LEU A 233 -22.04 22.33 10.29
C LEU A 233 -20.66 22.68 9.76
N GLN A 234 -19.94 23.59 10.43
CA GLN A 234 -18.58 23.96 10.06
C GLN A 234 -17.58 22.83 10.34
N ALA A 235 -17.71 22.14 11.46
CA ALA A 235 -16.91 20.95 11.79
C ALA A 235 -17.16 19.81 10.79
N GLN A 236 -18.43 19.53 10.46
CA GLN A 236 -18.80 18.55 9.45
C GLN A 236 -18.25 18.95 8.06
N GLY A 237 -18.38 20.22 7.68
CA GLY A 237 -17.83 20.77 6.43
C GLY A 237 -16.31 20.59 6.34
N SER A 238 -15.58 20.82 7.44
CA SER A 238 -14.13 20.63 7.50
C SER A 238 -13.74 19.14 7.40
N VAL A 239 -14.49 18.24 8.01
CA VAL A 239 -14.28 16.78 7.88
C VAL A 239 -14.60 16.32 6.47
N PHE A 240 -15.65 16.86 5.83
CA PHE A 240 -15.99 16.55 4.44
C PHE A 240 -14.94 17.08 3.46
N THR A 241 -14.43 18.30 3.64
CA THR A 241 -13.37 18.85 2.79
C THR A 241 -12.06 18.10 2.95
N ASN A 242 -11.68 17.70 4.15
CA ASN A 242 -10.54 16.80 4.35
C ASN A 242 -10.78 15.40 3.72
N LYS A 243 -11.98 14.87 3.85
CA LYS A 243 -12.36 13.59 3.24
C LYS A 243 -12.28 13.63 1.71
N TYR A 244 -12.67 14.72 1.07
CA TYR A 244 -12.53 14.93 -0.38
C TYR A 244 -11.09 15.28 -0.80
N ALA A 245 -10.29 15.89 0.07
CA ALA A 245 -8.87 16.11 -0.14
C ALA A 245 -8.04 14.83 0.05
N GLU A 246 -8.53 13.87 0.83
CA GLU A 246 -7.89 12.59 1.11
C GLU A 246 -8.33 11.45 0.16
N GLY A 247 -9.14 11.75 -0.88
CA GLY A 247 -9.50 10.79 -1.94
C GLY A 247 -10.38 9.64 -1.44
N TYR A 248 -11.65 9.97 -1.12
CA TYR A 248 -12.73 8.99 -1.14
C TYR A 248 -13.14 8.72 -2.57
#